data_d94a71b764a63889aaac3943b634334f
#
_entry.id   d94a71b764a63889aaac3943b634334f
#
_cell.length_a   1.000
_cell.length_b   1.000
_cell.length_c   1.000
_cell.angle_alpha   90.00
_cell.angle_beta   90.00
_cell.angle_gamma   90.00
#
_symmetry.space_group_name_H-M   'P 1'
#
loop_
_entity.id
_entity.type
_entity.pdbx_description
1 polymer ?
#
loop_
_entity_poly.entity_id
_entity_poly.type
_entity_poly.pdbx_seq_one_letter_code
_entity_poly.pdbx_strand_id
1 'polypeptide(L)'
;MIFVKNLESVSDQEWSTTEKYPGVKWKFLIDADFTKSSGLSLGFAEIAPGGDLILHYHSPAEIYVVTDGKGLLNKSGEQEEIKKGDVVFIGKNEKHALKNNGKETLKFYWIFPTDRFSEVGYFY
;
A
#
# COMPACT_ATOMS: atom_id res chain seq x y z
N MET A 1 -7.83 -22.26 9.86
CA MET A 1 -8.67 -21.77 8.75
C MET A 1 -7.76 -21.38 7.59
N ILE A 2 -8.16 -21.76 6.39
CA ILE A 2 -7.44 -21.37 5.16
C ILE A 2 -8.47 -20.87 4.16
N PHE A 3 -8.21 -19.75 3.52
CA PHE A 3 -9.04 -19.25 2.42
C PHE A 3 -8.15 -18.59 1.36
N VAL A 4 -8.69 -18.49 0.14
CA VAL A 4 -7.99 -17.92 -1.01
C VAL A 4 -8.79 -16.71 -1.51
N LYS A 5 -8.08 -15.60 -1.75
CA LYS A 5 -8.61 -14.41 -2.41
C LYS A 5 -7.84 -14.16 -3.70
N ASN A 6 -8.55 -13.76 -4.72
CA ASN A 6 -7.96 -13.30 -5.97
C ASN A 6 -8.24 -11.81 -6.13
N LEU A 7 -7.29 -11.05 -6.64
CA LEU A 7 -7.47 -9.61 -6.82
C LEU A 7 -8.72 -9.30 -7.68
N GLU A 8 -8.98 -10.10 -8.70
CA GLU A 8 -10.17 -9.92 -9.54
C GLU A 8 -11.47 -10.27 -8.82
N SER A 9 -11.43 -11.13 -7.80
CA SER A 9 -12.64 -11.49 -7.03
C SER A 9 -13.17 -10.33 -6.17
N VAL A 10 -12.40 -9.28 -6.00
CA VAL A 10 -12.81 -8.03 -5.31
C VAL A 10 -13.01 -6.89 -6.30
N SER A 11 -13.17 -7.20 -7.58
CA SER A 11 -13.37 -6.20 -8.64
C SER A 11 -14.63 -5.35 -8.42
N ASP A 12 -15.65 -5.93 -7.77
CA ASP A 12 -16.90 -5.24 -7.48
C ASP A 12 -16.82 -4.27 -6.30
N GLN A 13 -15.74 -4.30 -5.53
CA GLN A 13 -15.52 -3.31 -4.50
C GLN A 13 -15.25 -1.95 -5.12
N GLU A 14 -15.78 -0.92 -4.50
CA GLU A 14 -15.37 0.43 -4.85
C GLU A 14 -13.91 0.64 -4.42
N TRP A 15 -13.17 1.37 -5.25
CA TRP A 15 -11.84 1.81 -4.88
C TRP A 15 -11.94 2.81 -3.72
N SER A 16 -11.14 2.60 -2.69
CA SER A 16 -10.95 3.59 -1.64
C SER A 16 -10.02 4.68 -2.14
N THR A 17 -10.37 5.94 -1.89
CA THR A 17 -9.57 7.10 -2.27
C THR A 17 -9.65 8.15 -1.17
N THR A 18 -8.73 9.09 -1.19
CA THR A 18 -8.78 10.28 -0.34
C THR A 18 -8.13 11.45 -1.07
N GLU A 19 -8.63 12.66 -0.87
CA GLU A 19 -8.03 13.86 -1.44
C GLU A 19 -6.59 14.10 -0.95
N LYS A 20 -6.26 13.55 0.21
CA LYS A 20 -4.93 13.67 0.80
C LYS A 20 -3.85 12.96 -0.03
N TYR A 21 -4.21 11.92 -0.78
CA TYR A 21 -3.29 11.15 -1.61
C TYR A 21 -3.71 11.24 -3.08
N PRO A 22 -3.34 12.30 -3.79
CA PRO A 22 -3.76 12.48 -5.17
C PRO A 22 -3.28 11.35 -6.06
N GLY A 23 -4.19 10.79 -6.86
CA GLY A 23 -3.89 9.72 -7.81
C GLY A 23 -3.70 8.35 -7.18
N VAL A 24 -3.93 8.20 -5.88
CA VAL A 24 -3.80 6.91 -5.16
C VAL A 24 -5.18 6.32 -4.92
N LYS A 25 -5.33 5.02 -5.19
CA LYS A 25 -6.53 4.25 -4.86
C LYS A 25 -6.14 2.85 -4.40
N TRP A 26 -7.00 2.24 -3.58
CA TRP A 26 -6.68 0.92 -3.01
C TRP A 26 -7.92 0.09 -2.75
N LYS A 27 -7.69 -1.23 -2.58
CA LYS A 27 -8.68 -2.24 -2.21
C LYS A 27 -8.14 -3.14 -1.13
N PHE A 28 -9.05 -3.65 -0.29
CA PHE A 28 -8.71 -4.60 0.77
C PHE A 28 -8.91 -6.03 0.28
N LEU A 29 -7.93 -6.89 0.55
CA LEU A 29 -8.01 -8.31 0.20
C LEU A 29 -8.11 -9.19 1.45
N ILE A 30 -7.26 -8.97 2.44
CA ILE A 30 -7.28 -9.66 3.73
C ILE A 30 -7.33 -8.59 4.81
N ASP A 31 -8.45 -8.54 5.51
CA ASP A 31 -8.72 -7.51 6.51
C ASP A 31 -9.89 -7.97 7.37
N ALA A 32 -9.76 -7.89 8.67
CA ALA A 32 -10.77 -8.41 9.59
C ALA A 32 -12.15 -7.74 9.43
N ASP A 33 -12.21 -6.55 8.82
CA ASP A 33 -13.48 -5.90 8.50
C ASP A 33 -14.21 -6.55 7.32
N PHE A 34 -13.49 -7.29 6.46
CA PHE A 34 -14.02 -7.85 5.21
C PHE A 34 -13.86 -9.36 5.10
N THR A 35 -12.92 -9.93 5.83
CA THR A 35 -12.63 -11.38 5.79
C THR A 35 -12.52 -11.93 7.20
N LYS A 36 -12.70 -13.26 7.35
CA LYS A 36 -12.45 -13.94 8.61
C LYS A 36 -10.95 -14.16 8.78
N SER A 37 -10.25 -13.17 9.31
CA SER A 37 -8.80 -13.19 9.46
C SER A 37 -8.34 -12.37 10.65
N SER A 38 -7.14 -12.67 11.13
CA SER A 38 -6.49 -11.90 12.20
C SER A 38 -4.98 -11.99 12.07
N GLY A 39 -4.27 -11.03 12.64
CA GLY A 39 -2.81 -11.02 12.71
C GLY A 39 -2.11 -10.39 11.51
N LEU A 40 -2.69 -10.45 10.32
CA LEU A 40 -2.16 -9.87 9.10
C LEU A 40 -3.26 -9.20 8.31
N SER A 41 -2.97 -8.06 7.72
CA SER A 41 -3.86 -7.41 6.76
C SER A 41 -3.10 -7.12 5.47
N LEU A 42 -3.79 -7.21 4.36
CA LEU A 42 -3.21 -7.08 3.03
C LEU A 42 -4.19 -6.39 2.11
N GLY A 43 -3.68 -5.46 1.33
CA GLY A 43 -4.45 -4.81 0.29
C GLY A 43 -3.61 -4.55 -0.95
N PHE A 44 -4.24 -3.95 -1.92
CA PHE A 44 -3.65 -3.64 -3.21
C PHE A 44 -3.87 -2.17 -3.55
N ALA A 45 -2.81 -1.50 -3.98
CA ALA A 45 -2.86 -0.08 -4.31
C ALA A 45 -2.40 0.18 -5.74
N GLU A 46 -2.95 1.24 -6.33
CA GLU A 46 -2.51 1.78 -7.60
C GLU A 46 -2.24 3.28 -7.43
N ILE A 47 -1.12 3.73 -7.98
CA ILE A 47 -0.77 5.14 -8.05
C ILE A 47 -0.66 5.53 -9.52
N ALA A 48 -1.55 6.42 -9.97
CA ALA A 48 -1.52 6.96 -11.33
C ALA A 48 -0.23 7.78 -11.55
N PRO A 49 0.23 7.94 -12.81
CA PRO A 49 1.36 8.83 -13.11
C PRO A 49 1.16 10.22 -12.47
N GLY A 50 2.16 10.69 -11.73
CA GLY A 50 2.08 11.94 -10.97
C GLY A 50 1.39 11.81 -9.61
N GLY A 51 0.79 10.67 -9.32
CA GLY A 51 0.15 10.43 -8.03
C GLY A 51 1.16 10.36 -6.89
N ASP A 52 0.71 10.65 -5.69
CA ASP A 52 1.59 10.85 -4.54
C ASP A 52 0.96 10.32 -3.25
N LEU A 53 1.56 9.26 -2.71
CA LEU A 53 1.30 8.81 -1.36
C LEU A 53 2.23 9.62 -0.46
N ILE A 54 1.72 10.72 0.07
CA ILE A 54 2.53 11.74 0.74
C ILE A 54 3.24 11.22 1.98
N LEU A 55 4.26 11.94 2.42
CA LEU A 55 5.08 11.56 3.57
C LEU A 55 4.21 11.32 4.80
N HIS A 56 4.40 10.16 5.41
CA HIS A 56 3.65 9.73 6.59
C HIS A 56 4.46 8.69 7.37
N TYR A 57 3.99 8.35 8.55
CA TYR A 57 4.55 7.26 9.35
C TYR A 57 3.44 6.59 10.16
N HIS A 58 3.70 5.40 10.62
CA HIS A 58 2.79 4.61 11.46
C HIS A 58 3.58 3.63 12.32
N SER A 59 2.99 3.25 13.46
CA SER A 59 3.64 2.33 14.40
C SER A 59 3.91 0.94 13.82
N PRO A 60 2.96 0.26 13.15
CA PRO A 60 3.25 -1.05 12.58
C PRO A 60 4.28 -0.98 11.45
N ALA A 61 5.14 -1.99 11.37
CA ALA A 61 5.97 -2.20 10.19
C ALA A 61 5.10 -2.55 8.99
N GLU A 62 5.62 -2.36 7.78
CA GLU A 62 4.88 -2.58 6.54
C GLU A 62 5.77 -3.20 5.48
N ILE A 63 5.18 -4.00 4.59
CA ILE A 63 5.86 -4.49 3.39
C ILE A 63 5.08 -4.01 2.17
N TYR A 64 5.80 -3.54 1.14
CA TYR A 64 5.28 -3.38 -0.22
C TYR A 64 5.83 -4.49 -1.12
N VAL A 65 4.98 -5.00 -1.98
CA VAL A 65 5.37 -5.91 -3.06
C VAL A 65 4.95 -5.25 -4.38
N VAL A 66 5.92 -4.76 -5.15
CA VAL A 66 5.64 -4.02 -6.39
C VAL A 66 5.40 -5.01 -7.52
N THR A 67 4.23 -4.93 -8.17
CA THR A 67 3.84 -5.83 -9.25
C THR A 67 3.93 -5.20 -10.63
N ASP A 68 3.79 -3.88 -10.74
CA ASP A 68 3.78 -3.16 -12.02
C ASP A 68 4.32 -1.74 -11.86
N GLY A 69 4.96 -1.25 -12.88
CA GLY A 69 5.42 0.13 -12.95
C GLY A 69 6.67 0.41 -12.13
N LYS A 70 6.90 1.68 -11.88
CA LYS A 70 7.99 2.18 -11.06
C LYS A 70 7.56 3.40 -10.28
N GLY A 71 8.31 3.72 -9.22
CA GLY A 71 8.05 4.90 -8.41
C GLY A 71 9.29 5.34 -7.67
N LEU A 72 9.17 6.50 -7.05
CA LEU A 72 10.22 7.10 -6.25
C LEU A 72 9.85 7.00 -4.78
N LEU A 73 10.58 6.16 -4.04
CA LEU A 73 10.38 5.96 -2.61
C LEU A 73 11.24 6.98 -1.85
N ASN A 74 10.60 7.76 -0.98
CA ASN A 74 11.29 8.62 -0.04
C ASN A 74 11.45 7.86 1.28
N LYS A 75 12.70 7.68 1.71
CA LYS A 75 13.08 6.97 2.93
C LYS A 75 13.70 7.97 3.90
N SER A 76 12.88 8.65 4.70
CA SER A 76 13.39 9.61 5.70
C SER A 76 14.38 10.63 5.12
N GLY A 77 14.06 11.19 3.94
CA GLY A 77 14.87 12.19 3.26
C GLY A 77 15.77 11.66 2.15
N GLU A 78 16.03 10.36 2.09
CA GLU A 78 16.71 9.73 0.97
C GLU A 78 15.69 9.21 -0.03
N GLN A 79 16.05 9.23 -1.32
CA GLN A 79 15.18 8.74 -2.38
C GLN A 79 15.79 7.53 -3.07
N GLU A 80 14.92 6.57 -3.37
CA GLU A 80 15.29 5.37 -4.12
C GLU A 80 14.20 5.03 -5.12
N GLU A 81 14.58 4.73 -6.36
CA GLU A 81 13.63 4.23 -7.34
C GLU A 81 13.30 2.76 -7.04
N ILE A 82 12.00 2.44 -7.01
CA ILE A 82 11.50 1.08 -6.91
C ILE A 82 10.71 0.74 -8.17
N LYS A 83 10.67 -0.56 -8.50
CA LYS A 83 10.05 -1.03 -9.74
C LYS A 83 9.48 -2.44 -9.55
N LYS A 84 8.76 -2.90 -10.56
CA LYS A 84 8.22 -4.27 -10.63
C LYS A 84 9.23 -5.30 -10.14
N GLY A 85 8.82 -6.13 -9.21
CA GLY A 85 9.63 -7.18 -8.59
C GLY A 85 10.30 -6.77 -7.28
N ASP A 86 10.33 -5.48 -6.96
CA ASP A 86 10.91 -5.02 -5.70
C ASP A 86 9.99 -5.31 -4.53
N VAL A 87 10.62 -5.63 -3.40
CA VAL A 87 9.98 -5.77 -2.10
C VAL A 87 10.58 -4.72 -1.18
N VAL A 88 9.71 -3.94 -0.52
CA VAL A 88 10.12 -2.87 0.38
C VAL A 88 9.74 -3.23 1.80
N PHE A 89 10.69 -3.16 2.72
CA PHE A 89 10.42 -3.27 4.15
C PHE A 89 10.47 -1.88 4.78
N ILE A 90 9.41 -1.51 5.48
CA ILE A 90 9.30 -0.24 6.19
C ILE A 90 9.22 -0.56 7.68
N GLY A 91 10.22 -0.12 8.44
CA GLY A 91 10.27 -0.34 9.88
C GLY A 91 9.26 0.51 10.64
N LYS A 92 9.06 0.18 11.92
CA LYS A 92 8.13 0.91 12.80
C LYS A 92 8.48 2.39 12.84
N ASN A 93 7.45 3.23 12.66
CA ASN A 93 7.54 4.69 12.75
C ASN A 93 8.51 5.36 11.77
N GLU A 94 8.96 4.65 10.75
CA GLU A 94 9.82 5.25 9.73
C GLU A 94 8.98 6.08 8.75
N LYS A 95 9.38 7.33 8.56
CA LYS A 95 8.71 8.24 7.61
C LYS A 95 9.01 7.82 6.19
N HIS A 96 7.97 7.73 5.38
CA HIS A 96 8.10 7.33 3.98
C HIS A 96 7.02 7.97 3.12
N ALA A 97 7.33 8.07 1.83
CA ALA A 97 6.42 8.54 0.80
C ALA A 97 6.69 7.76 -0.48
N LEU A 98 5.70 7.66 -1.34
CA LEU A 98 5.84 6.96 -2.61
C LEU A 98 5.14 7.77 -3.71
N LYS A 99 5.93 8.22 -4.68
CA LYS A 99 5.43 9.01 -5.80
C LYS A 99 5.61 8.22 -7.10
N ASN A 100 4.60 8.25 -7.95
CA ASN A 100 4.74 7.71 -9.29
C ASN A 100 5.37 8.77 -10.21
N ASN A 101 6.66 8.65 -10.46
CA ASN A 101 7.41 9.52 -11.37
C ASN A 101 7.54 8.91 -12.78
N GLY A 102 6.84 7.83 -13.05
CA GLY A 102 6.84 7.14 -14.34
C GLY A 102 5.65 7.54 -15.22
N LYS A 103 5.48 6.81 -16.31
CA LYS A 103 4.41 7.04 -17.29
C LYS A 103 3.29 6.02 -17.19
N GLU A 104 3.48 4.94 -16.44
CA GLU A 104 2.52 3.87 -16.24
C GLU A 104 2.05 3.83 -14.81
N THR A 105 0.89 3.21 -14.58
CA THR A 105 0.38 3.02 -13.22
C THR A 105 1.33 2.17 -12.39
N LEU A 106 1.68 2.65 -11.21
CA LEU A 106 2.43 1.89 -10.22
C LEU A 106 1.45 1.05 -9.43
N LYS A 107 1.70 -0.26 -9.31
CA LYS A 107 0.83 -1.20 -8.61
C LYS A 107 1.62 -1.99 -7.59
N PHE A 108 1.07 -2.14 -6.39
CA PHE A 108 1.74 -2.87 -5.33
C PHE A 108 0.75 -3.41 -4.30
N TYR A 109 1.11 -4.51 -3.66
CA TYR A 109 0.45 -4.99 -2.45
C TYR A 109 1.09 -4.34 -1.24
N TRP A 110 0.29 -4.04 -0.20
CA TRP A 110 0.83 -3.72 1.12
C TRP A 110 0.43 -4.80 2.12
N ILE A 111 1.27 -5.00 3.13
CA ILE A 111 1.05 -5.97 4.20
C ILE A 111 1.37 -5.31 5.54
N PHE A 112 0.44 -5.42 6.50
CA PHE A 112 0.64 -4.98 7.87
C PHE A 112 0.45 -6.14 8.86
N PRO A 113 1.16 -6.15 9.99
CA PRO A 113 0.97 -7.11 11.06
C PRO A 113 -0.17 -6.65 12.00
N THR A 114 -1.32 -6.37 11.43
CA THR A 114 -2.53 -5.94 12.13
C THR A 114 -3.72 -6.74 11.63
N ASP A 115 -4.77 -6.82 12.44
CA ASP A 115 -5.99 -7.52 12.04
C ASP A 115 -6.67 -6.80 10.87
N ARG A 116 -6.58 -5.48 10.84
CA ARG A 116 -7.24 -4.62 9.86
C ARG A 116 -6.43 -3.36 9.59
N PHE A 117 -6.63 -2.79 8.43
CA PHE A 117 -5.99 -1.54 8.02
C PHE A 117 -6.32 -0.37 8.96
N SER A 118 -7.58 -0.32 9.45
CA SER A 118 -8.01 0.78 10.32
C SER A 118 -7.25 0.86 11.65
N GLU A 119 -6.53 -0.20 12.04
CA GLU A 119 -5.70 -0.20 13.25
C GLU A 119 -4.33 0.44 13.06
N VAL A 120 -3.92 0.70 11.80
CA VAL A 120 -2.57 1.18 11.50
C VAL A 120 -2.34 2.60 12.01
N GLY A 121 -3.25 3.52 11.74
CA GLY A 121 -3.15 4.92 12.19
C GLY A 121 -2.01 5.67 11.52
N TYR A 122 -2.33 6.50 10.52
CA TYR A 122 -1.35 7.30 9.79
C TYR A 122 -1.13 8.64 10.47
N PHE A 123 0.14 9.04 10.57
CA PHE A 123 0.58 10.35 11.07
C PHE A 123 1.41 11.06 10.00
N TYR A 124 1.45 12.39 10.08
CA TYR A 124 2.08 13.24 9.06
C TYR A 124 3.13 14.18 9.63
#